data_b541685ff84032664276d6e869a3c63a
#
_entry.id   b541685ff84032664276d6e869a3c63a
#
_cell.length_a   1.000
_cell.length_b   1.000
_cell.length_c   1.000
_cell.angle_alpha   90.00
_cell.angle_beta   90.00
_cell.angle_gamma   90.00
#
_symmetry.space_group_name_H-M   'P 1'
#
loop_
_entity.id
_entity.type
_entity.pdbx_description
1 polymer ?
#
loop_
_entity_poly.entity_id
_entity_poly.type
_entity_poly.pdbx_seq_one_letter_code
_entity_poly.pdbx_strand_id
1 'polypeptide(L)'
;MPAMADSQIASWHALMDLHESLPGRWTIVGGQMVHLHCAERDTFPIRPTDDADALLDAKAYPSILEDFTAGLVEAGFEPVTSGSGHQHRWRKGDAQIDVLISNKLGERRTYRTITGAPTVGTPGAALVLNRSEDLEIEVAGRVGTVRRPTLLGSLIAKAAAHTVGDGKDRHRQDFAVLTSMLGANDLRGANLTRGEQKYLTRMLASTLSDPVALELSPDVRNGLARLARILTT
;
A
#
# COMPACT_ATOMS: atom_id res chain seq x y z
N MET A 1 16.07 8.78 1.75
CA MET A 1 15.78 7.42 1.22
C MET A 1 17.10 6.72 0.90
N PRO A 2 17.23 5.37 1.06
CA PRO A 2 18.42 4.63 0.64
C PRO A 2 18.67 4.78 -0.87
N ALA A 3 19.85 4.35 -1.34
CA ALA A 3 20.18 4.37 -2.76
C ALA A 3 19.14 3.57 -3.56
N MET A 4 18.57 4.19 -4.58
CA MET A 4 17.52 3.64 -5.43
C MET A 4 18.02 3.44 -6.85
N ALA A 5 17.51 2.44 -7.55
CA ALA A 5 17.69 2.32 -8.99
C ALA A 5 16.95 3.46 -9.73
N ASP A 6 17.44 3.83 -10.92
CA ASP A 6 16.81 4.87 -11.74
C ASP A 6 15.33 4.59 -12.04
N SER A 7 14.97 3.32 -12.19
CA SER A 7 13.57 2.87 -12.37
C SER A 7 12.69 3.20 -11.16
N GLN A 8 13.20 3.01 -9.95
CA GLN A 8 12.47 3.36 -8.72
C GLN A 8 12.34 4.87 -8.60
N ILE A 9 13.40 5.64 -8.90
CA ILE A 9 13.38 7.11 -8.91
C ILE A 9 12.30 7.61 -9.88
N ALA A 10 12.23 7.06 -11.09
CA ALA A 10 11.22 7.43 -12.08
C ALA A 10 9.79 7.16 -11.58
N SER A 11 9.55 6.02 -10.93
CA SER A 11 8.25 5.70 -10.33
C SER A 11 7.87 6.69 -9.22
N TRP A 12 8.83 7.03 -8.33
CA TRP A 12 8.58 7.99 -7.24
C TRP A 12 8.29 9.39 -7.76
N HIS A 13 9.03 9.88 -8.75
CA HIS A 13 8.79 11.20 -9.34
C HIS A 13 7.42 11.27 -10.00
N ALA A 14 7.00 10.23 -10.73
CA ALA A 14 5.65 10.17 -11.30
C ALA A 14 4.56 10.17 -10.22
N LEU A 15 4.77 9.46 -9.09
CA LEU A 15 3.82 9.47 -7.97
C LEU A 15 3.73 10.84 -7.28
N MET A 16 4.83 11.60 -7.19
CA MET A 16 4.82 12.98 -6.69
C MET A 16 3.99 13.88 -7.62
N ASP A 17 4.19 13.80 -8.94
CA ASP A 17 3.42 14.58 -9.93
C ASP A 17 1.91 14.22 -9.87
N LEU A 18 1.60 12.94 -9.74
CA LEU A 18 0.22 12.46 -9.55
C LEU A 18 -0.40 12.92 -8.23
N HIS A 19 0.40 13.08 -7.17
CA HIS A 19 -0.12 13.63 -5.92
C HIS A 19 -0.46 15.11 -6.04
N GLU A 20 0.37 15.90 -6.72
CA GLU A 20 0.10 17.32 -6.97
C GLU A 20 -1.19 17.54 -7.77
N SER A 21 -1.45 16.69 -8.78
CA SER A 21 -2.65 16.80 -9.62
C SER A 21 -3.90 16.16 -9.01
N LEU A 22 -3.75 15.13 -8.18
CA LEU A 22 -4.84 14.31 -7.63
C LEU A 22 -4.69 14.13 -6.10
N PRO A 23 -4.59 15.22 -5.30
CA PRO A 23 -4.31 15.13 -3.87
C PRO A 23 -5.44 14.42 -3.12
N GLY A 24 -5.07 13.57 -2.17
CA GLY A 24 -6.00 12.88 -1.27
C GLY A 24 -6.88 11.79 -1.91
N ARG A 25 -6.77 11.55 -3.22
CA ARG A 25 -7.66 10.63 -3.97
C ARG A 25 -7.12 9.21 -4.10
N TRP A 26 -5.90 8.98 -3.67
CA TRP A 26 -5.21 7.69 -3.75
C TRP A 26 -4.15 7.57 -2.64
N THR A 27 -3.55 6.40 -2.48
CA THR A 27 -2.49 6.15 -1.50
C THR A 27 -1.54 5.07 -2.00
N ILE A 28 -0.25 5.17 -1.62
CA ILE A 28 0.73 4.11 -1.87
C ILE A 28 0.41 2.92 -0.96
N VAL A 29 0.52 1.72 -1.49
CA VAL A 29 0.41 0.46 -0.74
C VAL A 29 1.60 -0.46 -1.08
N GLY A 30 1.49 -1.76 -0.86
CA GLY A 30 2.50 -2.72 -1.30
C GLY A 30 3.82 -2.67 -0.54
N GLY A 31 4.91 -2.94 -1.24
CA GLY A 31 6.27 -3.00 -0.69
C GLY A 31 6.82 -1.63 -0.38
N GLN A 32 6.63 -0.64 -1.27
CA GLN A 32 7.13 0.72 -1.09
C GLN A 32 6.53 1.41 0.15
N MET A 33 5.27 1.14 0.48
CA MET A 33 4.65 1.59 1.73
C MET A 33 5.42 1.10 2.96
N VAL A 34 5.88 -0.17 2.96
CA VAL A 34 6.69 -0.72 4.07
C VAL A 34 8.05 -0.03 4.14
N HIS A 35 8.68 0.21 2.98
CA HIS A 35 9.96 0.91 2.87
C HIS A 35 9.89 2.33 3.43
N LEU A 36 8.80 3.07 3.16
CA LEU A 36 8.58 4.41 3.73
C LEU A 36 8.55 4.36 5.26
N HIS A 37 7.79 3.44 5.86
CA HIS A 37 7.74 3.29 7.31
C HIS A 37 9.10 2.88 7.90
N CYS A 38 9.84 2.03 7.21
CA CYS A 38 11.20 1.66 7.62
C CYS A 38 12.15 2.88 7.62
N ALA A 39 12.10 3.67 6.55
CA ALA A 39 12.94 4.87 6.42
C ALA A 39 12.65 5.93 7.49
N GLU A 40 11.36 6.14 7.84
CA GLU A 40 10.97 7.08 8.91
C GLU A 40 11.40 6.64 10.32
N ARG A 41 11.65 5.36 10.52
CA ARG A 41 11.95 4.76 11.84
C ARG A 41 13.36 4.18 11.93
N ASP A 42 14.25 4.58 11.02
CA ASP A 42 15.65 4.15 10.96
C ASP A 42 15.81 2.62 11.04
N THR A 43 14.91 1.91 10.35
CA THR A 43 14.95 0.44 10.24
C THR A 43 15.02 0.00 8.78
N PHE A 44 15.22 -1.28 8.54
CA PHE A 44 15.40 -1.81 7.18
C PHE A 44 14.27 -2.75 6.79
N PRO A 45 13.78 -2.65 5.55
CA PRO A 45 12.88 -3.64 4.99
C PRO A 45 13.62 -4.96 4.80
N ILE A 46 12.90 -6.08 4.96
CA ILE A 46 13.49 -7.43 4.85
C ILE A 46 13.71 -7.89 3.42
N ARG A 47 13.15 -7.20 2.46
CA ARG A 47 13.28 -7.52 1.04
C ARG A 47 13.23 -6.25 0.20
N PRO A 48 13.92 -6.24 -0.95
CA PRO A 48 13.75 -5.17 -1.93
C PRO A 48 12.35 -5.22 -2.55
N THR A 49 11.92 -4.10 -3.13
CA THR A 49 10.74 -3.98 -3.98
C THR A 49 11.02 -2.95 -5.06
N ASP A 50 10.80 -3.32 -6.30
CA ASP A 50 11.10 -2.46 -7.47
C ASP A 50 9.84 -1.80 -8.01
N ASP A 51 8.68 -2.38 -7.73
CA ASP A 51 7.37 -1.89 -8.11
C ASP A 51 6.77 -0.96 -7.04
N ALA A 52 5.97 0.00 -7.49
CA ALA A 52 5.12 0.81 -6.64
C ALA A 52 3.66 0.43 -6.86
N ASP A 53 2.89 0.33 -5.79
CA ASP A 53 1.45 0.03 -5.84
C ASP A 53 0.65 1.26 -5.43
N ALA A 54 -0.27 1.73 -6.27
CA ALA A 54 -1.19 2.82 -6.00
C ALA A 54 -2.62 2.30 -5.82
N LEU A 55 -3.23 2.59 -4.67
CA LEU A 55 -4.62 2.26 -4.36
C LEU A 55 -5.50 3.51 -4.53
N LEU A 56 -6.46 3.47 -5.45
CA LEU A 56 -7.30 4.60 -5.81
C LEU A 56 -8.65 4.55 -5.09
N ASP A 57 -9.15 5.72 -4.65
CA ASP A 57 -10.48 5.87 -4.08
C ASP A 57 -11.56 6.07 -5.17
N ALA A 58 -11.75 5.05 -6.00
CA ALA A 58 -12.73 5.07 -7.07
C ALA A 58 -14.19 5.16 -6.56
N LYS A 59 -14.44 4.91 -5.27
CA LYS A 59 -15.78 5.07 -4.68
C LYS A 59 -16.10 6.54 -4.45
N ALA A 60 -15.18 7.31 -3.89
CA ALA A 60 -15.36 8.75 -3.64
C ALA A 60 -15.16 9.55 -4.94
N TYR A 61 -14.25 9.13 -5.79
CA TYR A 61 -13.86 9.83 -7.02
C TYR A 61 -14.01 8.88 -8.23
N PRO A 62 -15.19 8.83 -8.86
CA PRO A 62 -15.47 7.84 -9.92
C PRO A 62 -14.60 7.92 -11.17
N SER A 63 -14.02 9.08 -11.50
CA SER A 63 -13.09 9.28 -12.62
C SER A 63 -11.64 8.97 -12.26
N ILE A 64 -11.32 8.74 -10.99
CA ILE A 64 -9.92 8.66 -10.52
C ILE A 64 -9.07 7.64 -11.28
N LEU A 65 -9.65 6.51 -11.71
CA LEU A 65 -8.91 5.50 -12.45
C LEU A 65 -8.49 6.02 -13.83
N GLU A 66 -9.37 6.71 -14.53
CA GLU A 66 -9.09 7.35 -15.81
C GLU A 66 -8.08 8.50 -15.61
N ASP A 67 -8.34 9.42 -14.68
CA ASP A 67 -7.48 10.58 -14.39
C ASP A 67 -6.06 10.15 -13.97
N PHE A 68 -5.94 9.16 -13.08
CA PHE A 68 -4.65 8.67 -12.60
C PHE A 68 -3.85 8.01 -13.74
N THR A 69 -4.51 7.19 -14.55
CA THR A 69 -3.85 6.51 -15.68
C THR A 69 -3.55 7.45 -16.83
N ALA A 70 -4.29 8.56 -17.02
CA ALA A 70 -3.93 9.64 -17.92
C ALA A 70 -2.63 10.32 -17.48
N GLY A 71 -2.49 10.65 -16.19
CA GLY A 71 -1.25 11.20 -15.66
C GLY A 71 -0.06 10.24 -15.77
N LEU A 72 -0.28 8.91 -15.66
CA LEU A 72 0.78 7.93 -15.95
C LEU A 72 1.24 7.96 -17.41
N VAL A 73 0.30 8.10 -18.36
CA VAL A 73 0.63 8.25 -19.79
C VAL A 73 1.42 9.54 -20.02
N GLU A 74 1.02 10.66 -19.42
CA GLU A 74 1.76 11.94 -19.50
C GLU A 74 3.18 11.82 -18.92
N ALA A 75 3.35 11.03 -17.86
CA ALA A 75 4.67 10.71 -17.29
C ALA A 75 5.49 9.70 -18.12
N GLY A 76 4.94 9.20 -19.23
CA GLY A 76 5.58 8.28 -20.17
C GLY A 76 5.49 6.80 -19.78
N PHE A 77 4.53 6.42 -18.93
CA PHE A 77 4.23 5.02 -18.64
C PHE A 77 3.24 4.46 -19.66
N GLU A 78 3.43 3.20 -20.02
CA GLU A 78 2.57 2.47 -20.92
C GLU A 78 1.84 1.33 -20.19
N PRO A 79 0.57 1.04 -20.52
CA PRO A 79 -0.18 -0.04 -19.89
C PRO A 79 0.31 -1.41 -20.32
N VAL A 80 0.40 -2.34 -19.37
CA VAL A 80 0.61 -3.77 -19.65
C VAL A 80 -0.72 -4.49 -19.47
N THR A 81 -1.25 -5.02 -20.58
CA THR A 81 -2.51 -5.77 -20.54
C THR A 81 -2.23 -7.22 -20.16
N SER A 82 -2.87 -7.69 -19.09
CA SER A 82 -2.80 -9.09 -18.66
C SER A 82 -3.60 -10.00 -19.61
N GLY A 83 -3.38 -11.31 -19.53
CA GLY A 83 -4.15 -12.30 -20.30
C GLY A 83 -5.66 -12.28 -20.04
N SER A 84 -6.11 -11.71 -18.91
CA SER A 84 -7.51 -11.49 -18.56
C SER A 84 -8.07 -10.13 -19.00
N GLY A 85 -7.28 -9.33 -19.74
CA GLY A 85 -7.69 -8.02 -20.24
C GLY A 85 -7.61 -6.88 -19.21
N HIS A 86 -7.04 -7.11 -18.02
CA HIS A 86 -6.85 -6.07 -17.02
C HIS A 86 -5.55 -5.30 -17.27
N GLN A 87 -5.57 -3.98 -16.98
CA GLN A 87 -4.44 -3.07 -17.07
C GLN A 87 -4.14 -2.46 -15.70
N HIS A 88 -3.75 -3.31 -14.76
CA HIS A 88 -3.29 -2.84 -13.45
C HIS A 88 -1.84 -2.39 -13.47
N ARG A 89 -1.01 -2.91 -14.38
CA ARG A 89 0.43 -2.65 -14.48
C ARG A 89 0.76 -1.62 -15.53
N TRP A 90 1.59 -0.66 -15.16
CA TRP A 90 2.06 0.42 -16.02
C TRP A 90 3.58 0.47 -15.95
N ARG A 91 4.24 0.59 -17.11
CA ARG A 91 5.70 0.54 -17.21
C ARG A 91 6.28 1.69 -18.02
N LYS A 92 7.49 2.14 -17.57
CA LYS A 92 8.36 3.06 -18.30
C LYS A 92 9.79 2.50 -18.20
N GLY A 93 10.27 1.80 -19.25
CA GLY A 93 11.47 0.97 -19.13
C GLY A 93 11.31 -0.06 -18.02
N ASP A 94 12.23 -0.06 -17.05
CA ASP A 94 12.18 -0.95 -15.89
C ASP A 94 11.33 -0.39 -14.73
N ALA A 95 10.91 0.88 -14.80
CA ALA A 95 10.01 1.46 -13.80
C ALA A 95 8.61 0.84 -13.91
N GLN A 96 8.00 0.52 -12.76
CA GLN A 96 6.68 -0.11 -12.70
C GLN A 96 5.81 0.51 -11.63
N ILE A 97 4.56 0.80 -12.01
CA ILE A 97 3.49 1.22 -11.10
C ILE A 97 2.28 0.31 -11.32
N ASP A 98 1.82 -0.34 -10.27
CA ASP A 98 0.60 -1.16 -10.28
C ASP A 98 -0.56 -0.35 -9.70
N VAL A 99 -1.67 -0.27 -10.43
CA VAL A 99 -2.84 0.55 -10.10
C VAL A 99 -3.98 -0.35 -9.63
N LEU A 100 -4.47 -0.11 -8.42
CA LEU A 100 -5.48 -0.94 -7.74
C LEU A 100 -6.70 -0.10 -7.35
N ILE A 101 -7.88 -0.73 -7.30
CA ILE A 101 -9.11 -0.14 -6.78
C ILE A 101 -9.75 -1.08 -5.74
N SER A 102 -10.86 -0.67 -5.10
CA SER A 102 -11.60 -1.56 -4.22
C SER A 102 -12.30 -2.68 -5.00
N ASN A 103 -12.25 -3.91 -4.49
CA ASN A 103 -13.03 -5.02 -5.02
C ASN A 103 -14.54 -4.98 -4.63
N LYS A 104 -14.96 -3.99 -3.84
CA LYS A 104 -16.34 -3.78 -3.39
C LYS A 104 -17.01 -2.57 -4.04
N LEU A 105 -16.61 -2.24 -5.25
CA LEU A 105 -17.28 -1.23 -6.06
C LEU A 105 -18.48 -1.92 -6.73
N GLY A 106 -19.70 -1.51 -6.38
CA GLY A 106 -20.91 -2.15 -6.90
C GLY A 106 -20.96 -2.22 -8.44
N GLU A 107 -21.67 -3.20 -8.97
CA GLU A 107 -21.75 -3.52 -10.41
C GLU A 107 -22.33 -2.39 -11.30
N ARG A 108 -22.91 -1.35 -10.69
CA ARG A 108 -23.59 -0.27 -11.41
C ARG A 108 -22.67 0.73 -12.11
N ARG A 109 -21.35 0.70 -11.85
CA ARG A 109 -20.35 1.57 -12.48
C ARG A 109 -19.19 0.76 -13.02
N THR A 110 -18.82 1.06 -14.25
CA THR A 110 -17.63 0.48 -14.88
C THR A 110 -16.48 1.46 -14.68
N TYR A 111 -15.48 1.08 -13.88
CA TYR A 111 -14.25 1.85 -13.71
C TYR A 111 -13.25 1.43 -14.79
N ARG A 112 -12.78 2.39 -15.57
CA ARG A 112 -11.90 2.15 -16.71
C ARG A 112 -10.65 3.02 -16.63
N THR A 113 -9.53 2.48 -17.09
CA THR A 113 -8.31 3.23 -17.37
C THR A 113 -8.52 4.16 -18.55
N ILE A 114 -7.59 5.09 -18.79
CA ILE A 114 -7.64 5.98 -19.96
C ILE A 114 -7.72 5.24 -21.31
N THR A 115 -7.26 4.01 -21.36
CA THR A 115 -7.35 3.16 -22.55
C THR A 115 -8.61 2.29 -22.62
N GLY A 116 -9.53 2.44 -21.65
CA GLY A 116 -10.82 1.76 -21.61
C GLY A 116 -10.80 0.36 -20.95
N ALA A 117 -9.66 -0.14 -20.45
CA ALA A 117 -9.56 -1.44 -19.81
C ALA A 117 -9.89 -1.38 -18.30
N PRO A 118 -10.34 -2.49 -17.68
CA PRO A 118 -10.49 -2.59 -16.24
C PRO A 118 -9.15 -2.75 -15.55
N THR A 119 -9.11 -2.43 -14.24
CA THR A 119 -7.99 -2.77 -13.36
C THR A 119 -8.38 -3.81 -12.32
N VAL A 120 -7.43 -4.19 -11.44
CA VAL A 120 -7.61 -5.23 -10.41
C VAL A 120 -8.19 -4.62 -9.13
N GLY A 121 -9.16 -5.33 -8.56
CA GLY A 121 -9.76 -4.99 -7.27
C GLY A 121 -9.03 -5.62 -6.09
N THR A 122 -8.83 -4.85 -4.99
CA THR A 122 -8.20 -5.33 -3.76
C THR A 122 -9.15 -5.24 -2.55
N PRO A 123 -9.09 -6.19 -1.60
CA PRO A 123 -9.90 -6.13 -0.40
C PRO A 123 -9.39 -5.06 0.59
N GLY A 124 -10.28 -4.56 1.44
CA GLY A 124 -9.92 -3.61 2.50
C GLY A 124 -9.62 -2.19 2.04
N ALA A 125 -9.72 -1.89 0.73
CA ALA A 125 -9.33 -0.62 0.14
C ALA A 125 -9.87 0.61 0.88
N ALA A 126 -11.16 0.67 1.17
CA ALA A 126 -11.75 1.81 1.87
C ALA A 126 -11.22 1.98 3.32
N LEU A 127 -10.88 0.88 3.99
CA LEU A 127 -10.29 0.93 5.34
C LEU A 127 -8.88 1.53 5.30
N VAL A 128 -8.10 1.18 4.29
CA VAL A 128 -6.74 1.67 4.07
C VAL A 128 -6.74 3.16 3.70
N LEU A 129 -7.58 3.55 2.74
CA LEU A 129 -7.72 4.94 2.29
C LEU A 129 -8.13 5.88 3.42
N ASN A 130 -9.03 5.45 4.30
CA ASN A 130 -9.48 6.24 5.46
C ASN A 130 -8.41 6.42 6.55
N ARG A 131 -7.33 5.65 6.49
CA ARG A 131 -6.18 5.73 7.42
C ARG A 131 -4.91 6.17 6.72
N SER A 132 -5.03 6.94 5.64
CA SER A 132 -3.89 7.45 4.89
C SER A 132 -3.66 8.92 5.18
N GLU A 133 -2.40 9.33 5.16
CA GLU A 133 -1.90 10.67 5.42
C GLU A 133 -0.87 11.08 4.36
N ASP A 134 -0.72 12.38 4.17
CA ASP A 134 0.27 12.94 3.26
C ASP A 134 1.64 12.95 3.95
N LEU A 135 2.68 12.66 3.18
CA LEU A 135 4.07 12.56 3.63
C LEU A 135 4.97 13.30 2.64
N GLU A 136 5.75 14.25 3.14
CA GLU A 136 6.83 14.85 2.36
C GLU A 136 8.02 13.91 2.31
N ILE A 137 8.55 13.68 1.12
CA ILE A 137 9.72 12.81 0.88
C ILE A 137 10.72 13.49 -0.03
N GLU A 138 11.99 13.09 0.10
CA GLU A 138 13.04 13.46 -0.84
C GLU A 138 13.55 12.23 -1.57
N VAL A 139 13.54 12.26 -2.89
CA VAL A 139 14.03 11.19 -3.77
C VAL A 139 14.96 11.79 -4.82
N ALA A 140 16.24 11.38 -4.81
CA ALA A 140 17.26 11.84 -5.74
C ALA A 140 17.34 13.38 -5.86
N GLY A 141 17.26 14.08 -4.72
CA GLY A 141 17.34 15.55 -4.65
C GLY A 141 16.03 16.29 -4.98
N ARG A 142 14.97 15.59 -5.36
CA ARG A 142 13.62 16.17 -5.52
C ARG A 142 12.81 15.97 -4.25
N VAL A 143 12.31 17.06 -3.68
CA VAL A 143 11.33 17.07 -2.59
C VAL A 143 9.92 17.08 -3.19
N GLY A 144 9.03 16.27 -2.65
CA GLY A 144 7.63 16.20 -3.08
C GLY A 144 6.77 15.48 -2.04
N THR A 145 5.46 15.54 -2.24
CA THR A 145 4.49 14.90 -1.35
C THR A 145 3.93 13.65 -1.99
N VAL A 146 3.75 12.62 -1.20
CA VAL A 146 2.99 11.41 -1.54
C VAL A 146 2.02 11.09 -0.41
N ARG A 147 1.05 10.23 -0.67
CA ARG A 147 0.12 9.77 0.36
C ARG A 147 0.36 8.32 0.67
N ARG A 148 0.48 7.98 1.95
CA ARG A 148 0.61 6.59 2.44
C ARG A 148 -0.33 6.32 3.60
N PRO A 149 -0.71 5.07 3.87
CA PRO A 149 -1.42 4.72 5.10
C PRO A 149 -0.56 4.99 6.33
N THR A 150 -1.19 5.39 7.43
CA THR A 150 -0.54 5.38 8.76
C THR A 150 -0.01 3.98 9.07
N LEU A 151 0.83 3.82 10.09
CA LEU A 151 1.36 2.49 10.43
C LEU A 151 0.24 1.48 10.71
N LEU A 152 -0.82 1.88 11.41
CA LEU A 152 -2.01 1.04 11.62
C LEU A 152 -2.75 0.75 10.30
N GLY A 153 -2.89 1.74 9.41
CA GLY A 153 -3.44 1.57 8.08
C GLY A 153 -2.64 0.58 7.23
N SER A 154 -1.32 0.60 7.34
CA SER A 154 -0.40 -0.31 6.65
C SER A 154 -0.50 -1.75 7.15
N LEU A 155 -0.69 -1.94 8.46
CA LEU A 155 -1.00 -3.24 9.05
C LEU A 155 -2.32 -3.80 8.52
N ILE A 156 -3.35 -2.95 8.41
CA ILE A 156 -4.65 -3.33 7.82
C ILE A 156 -4.50 -3.70 6.34
N ALA A 157 -3.71 -2.94 5.57
CA ALA A 157 -3.46 -3.22 4.16
C ALA A 157 -2.82 -4.61 3.96
N LYS A 158 -1.77 -4.93 4.72
CA LYS A 158 -1.10 -6.24 4.65
C LYS A 158 -2.00 -7.38 5.14
N ALA A 159 -2.79 -7.14 6.19
CA ALA A 159 -3.75 -8.11 6.70
C ALA A 159 -4.90 -8.39 5.70
N ALA A 160 -5.38 -7.37 4.99
CA ALA A 160 -6.39 -7.54 3.94
C ALA A 160 -5.82 -8.28 2.72
N ALA A 161 -4.63 -7.88 2.24
CA ALA A 161 -3.95 -8.53 1.11
C ALA A 161 -3.63 -10.00 1.37
N HIS A 162 -3.29 -10.37 2.62
CA HIS A 162 -3.07 -11.77 3.03
C HIS A 162 -4.28 -12.69 2.82
N THR A 163 -5.49 -12.14 2.68
CA THR A 163 -6.71 -12.94 2.45
C THR A 163 -6.90 -13.38 1.00
N VAL A 164 -6.12 -12.84 0.06
CA VAL A 164 -6.24 -13.10 -1.39
C VAL A 164 -4.85 -13.35 -2.01
N GLY A 165 -4.82 -14.10 -3.12
CA GLY A 165 -3.59 -14.35 -3.89
C GLY A 165 -2.59 -15.30 -3.24
N ASP A 166 -1.44 -15.43 -3.91
CA ASP A 166 -0.39 -16.41 -3.56
C ASP A 166 0.74 -15.82 -2.70
N GLY A 167 0.74 -14.51 -2.47
CA GLY A 167 1.79 -13.79 -1.74
C GLY A 167 1.64 -13.79 -0.21
N LYS A 168 0.96 -14.77 0.40
CA LYS A 168 0.62 -14.78 1.83
C LYS A 168 1.82 -14.65 2.75
N ASP A 169 2.92 -15.32 2.45
CA ASP A 169 4.13 -15.27 3.28
C ASP A 169 4.78 -13.88 3.22
N ARG A 170 4.85 -13.26 2.04
CA ARG A 170 5.36 -11.89 1.89
C ARG A 170 4.52 -10.89 2.69
N HIS A 171 3.20 -11.00 2.64
CA HIS A 171 2.31 -10.12 3.41
C HIS A 171 2.48 -10.31 4.92
N ARG A 172 2.69 -11.57 5.39
CA ARG A 172 2.94 -11.88 6.80
C ARG A 172 4.29 -11.34 7.27
N GLN A 173 5.34 -11.49 6.47
CA GLN A 173 6.65 -10.94 6.77
C GLN A 173 6.62 -9.40 6.81
N ASP A 174 6.03 -8.75 5.81
CA ASP A 174 5.83 -7.30 5.80
C ASP A 174 5.02 -6.83 7.03
N PHE A 175 3.98 -7.58 7.42
CA PHE A 175 3.19 -7.29 8.61
C PHE A 175 4.03 -7.41 9.89
N ALA A 176 4.89 -8.41 10.00
CA ALA A 176 5.79 -8.58 11.15
C ALA A 176 6.77 -7.40 11.25
N VAL A 177 7.37 -6.96 10.14
CA VAL A 177 8.24 -5.76 10.10
C VAL A 177 7.48 -4.51 10.54
N LEU A 178 6.29 -4.27 9.98
CA LEU A 178 5.46 -3.13 10.41
C LEU A 178 5.10 -3.20 11.89
N THR A 179 4.83 -4.41 12.39
CA THR A 179 4.48 -4.63 13.80
C THR A 179 5.68 -4.35 14.72
N SER A 180 6.91 -4.67 14.31
CA SER A 180 8.11 -4.38 15.12
C SER A 180 8.32 -2.88 15.37
N MET A 181 7.84 -2.05 14.46
CA MET A 181 7.90 -0.58 14.56
C MET A 181 6.73 0.04 15.36
N LEU A 182 5.74 -0.76 15.78
CA LEU A 182 4.50 -0.27 16.35
C LEU A 182 4.72 0.28 17.78
N GLY A 183 4.60 1.58 17.94
CA GLY A 183 4.65 2.28 19.23
C GLY A 183 3.27 2.50 19.84
N ALA A 184 3.25 2.96 21.11
CA ALA A 184 2.00 3.28 21.80
C ALA A 184 1.25 4.45 21.14
N ASN A 185 1.98 5.41 20.58
CA ASN A 185 1.38 6.57 19.90
C ASN A 185 0.66 6.20 18.61
N ASP A 186 1.14 5.18 17.87
CA ASP A 186 0.53 4.72 16.63
C ASP A 186 -0.89 4.11 16.85
N LEU A 187 -1.17 3.72 18.11
CA LEU A 187 -2.44 3.10 18.52
C LEU A 187 -3.31 4.02 19.38
N ARG A 188 -2.84 5.22 19.70
CA ARG A 188 -3.58 6.14 20.57
C ARG A 188 -4.90 6.57 19.91
N GLY A 189 -6.01 6.34 20.58
CA GLY A 189 -7.35 6.68 20.05
C GLY A 189 -7.80 5.85 18.85
N ALA A 190 -7.15 4.72 18.59
CA ALA A 190 -7.49 3.84 17.47
C ALA A 190 -8.85 3.16 17.72
N ASN A 191 -9.91 3.76 17.18
CA ASN A 191 -11.22 3.10 17.08
C ASN A 191 -11.22 2.20 15.84
N LEU A 192 -11.22 0.89 16.07
CA LEU A 192 -11.24 -0.10 14.99
C LEU A 192 -12.67 -0.44 14.56
N THR A 193 -12.93 -0.40 13.27
CA THR A 193 -14.15 -0.94 12.69
C THR A 193 -14.15 -2.48 12.79
N ARG A 194 -15.32 -3.11 12.72
CA ARG A 194 -15.45 -4.59 12.68
C ARG A 194 -14.64 -5.21 11.51
N GLY A 195 -14.55 -4.51 10.39
CA GLY A 195 -13.78 -4.97 9.22
C GLY A 195 -12.28 -4.99 9.50
N GLU A 196 -11.75 -3.93 10.13
CA GLU A 196 -10.35 -3.83 10.53
C GLU A 196 -10.00 -4.86 11.60
N GLN A 197 -10.82 -5.00 12.65
CA GLN A 197 -10.64 -6.01 13.67
C GLN A 197 -10.56 -7.42 13.06
N LYS A 198 -11.46 -7.75 12.13
CA LYS A 198 -11.46 -9.06 11.46
C LYS A 198 -10.17 -9.34 10.71
N TYR A 199 -9.66 -8.38 9.93
CA TYR A 199 -8.40 -8.54 9.18
C TYR A 199 -7.21 -8.67 10.15
N LEU A 200 -7.10 -7.76 11.10
CA LEU A 200 -5.99 -7.71 12.06
C LEU A 200 -5.95 -8.95 12.96
N THR A 201 -7.08 -9.41 13.50
CA THR A 201 -7.14 -10.63 14.34
C THR A 201 -6.68 -11.87 13.57
N ARG A 202 -7.13 -12.01 12.31
CA ARG A 202 -6.72 -13.15 11.47
C ARG A 202 -5.22 -13.11 11.17
N MET A 203 -4.69 -11.92 10.85
CA MET A 203 -3.28 -11.75 10.52
C MET A 203 -2.40 -11.91 11.76
N LEU A 204 -2.82 -11.40 12.91
CA LEU A 204 -2.15 -11.59 14.20
C LEU A 204 -2.00 -13.09 14.51
N ALA A 205 -3.07 -13.87 14.41
CA ALA A 205 -3.02 -15.31 14.64
C ALA A 205 -2.08 -16.03 13.65
N SER A 206 -2.13 -15.66 12.36
CA SER A 206 -1.25 -16.19 11.32
C SER A 206 0.22 -15.88 11.59
N THR A 207 0.53 -14.64 12.07
CA THR A 207 1.91 -14.24 12.36
C THR A 207 2.45 -14.91 13.62
N LEU A 208 1.62 -15.05 14.65
CA LEU A 208 2.00 -15.75 15.89
C LEU A 208 2.30 -17.25 15.66
N SER A 209 1.73 -17.87 14.64
CA SER A 209 1.97 -19.25 14.28
C SER A 209 3.18 -19.47 13.34
N ASP A 210 3.87 -18.40 12.94
CA ASP A 210 5.00 -18.44 12.02
C ASP A 210 6.32 -18.08 12.73
N PRO A 211 7.18 -19.08 13.04
CA PRO A 211 8.46 -18.83 13.70
C PRO A 211 9.36 -17.87 12.90
N VAL A 212 9.37 -17.98 11.55
CA VAL A 212 10.19 -17.13 10.69
C VAL A 212 9.77 -15.66 10.83
N ALA A 213 8.48 -15.39 10.80
CA ALA A 213 7.98 -14.02 11.00
C ALA A 213 8.30 -13.45 12.38
N LEU A 214 8.31 -14.29 13.43
CA LEU A 214 8.61 -13.88 14.80
C LEU A 214 10.10 -13.59 15.05
N GLU A 215 10.98 -14.11 14.21
CA GLU A 215 12.44 -13.95 14.30
C GLU A 215 12.99 -12.81 13.44
N LEU A 216 12.15 -12.15 12.63
CA LEU A 216 12.57 -11.05 11.75
C LEU A 216 13.12 -9.83 12.51
N SER A 217 12.65 -9.59 13.73
CA SER A 217 13.15 -8.56 14.64
C SER A 217 12.79 -8.90 16.10
N PRO A 218 13.64 -8.57 17.07
CA PRO A 218 13.34 -8.75 18.50
C PRO A 218 12.03 -8.07 18.94
N ASP A 219 11.65 -6.98 18.27
CA ASP A 219 10.49 -6.15 18.62
C ASP A 219 9.16 -6.66 18.04
N VAL A 220 9.17 -7.65 17.14
CA VAL A 220 7.94 -8.21 16.54
C VAL A 220 6.98 -8.68 17.63
N ARG A 221 7.45 -9.46 18.61
CA ARG A 221 6.59 -9.99 19.69
C ARG A 221 5.97 -8.86 20.53
N ASN A 222 6.76 -7.81 20.83
CA ASN A 222 6.30 -6.66 21.59
C ASN A 222 5.22 -5.88 20.83
N GLY A 223 5.41 -5.67 19.52
CA GLY A 223 4.44 -5.01 18.65
C GLY A 223 3.15 -5.82 18.50
N LEU A 224 3.24 -7.15 18.30
CA LEU A 224 2.07 -8.04 18.25
C LEU A 224 1.29 -7.98 19.59
N ALA A 225 1.97 -7.96 20.74
CA ALA A 225 1.30 -7.82 22.03
C ALA A 225 0.59 -6.47 22.19
N ARG A 226 1.18 -5.36 21.67
CA ARG A 226 0.51 -4.05 21.65
C ARG A 226 -0.74 -4.07 20.76
N LEU A 227 -0.65 -4.66 19.57
CA LEU A 227 -1.76 -4.80 18.66
C LEU A 227 -2.89 -5.65 19.27
N ALA A 228 -2.55 -6.77 19.92
CA ALA A 228 -3.52 -7.65 20.56
C ALA A 228 -4.38 -6.91 21.61
N ARG A 229 -3.79 -6.00 22.38
CA ARG A 229 -4.51 -5.24 23.41
C ARG A 229 -5.67 -4.42 22.84
N ILE A 230 -5.51 -3.77 21.68
CA ILE A 230 -6.58 -2.97 21.08
C ILE A 230 -7.62 -3.82 20.34
N LEU A 231 -7.33 -5.09 20.07
CA LEU A 231 -8.28 -6.03 19.46
C LEU A 231 -9.20 -6.69 20.49
N THR A 232 -8.85 -6.64 21.77
CA THR A 232 -9.63 -7.22 22.89
C THR A 232 -10.50 -6.19 23.64
N THR A 233 -10.39 -4.92 23.27
CA THR A 233 -11.19 -3.81 23.80
C THR A 233 -12.41 -3.54 22.94
#